data_15d0de50e7971013876e1aa3d592aaff
#
_entry.id   15d0de50e7971013876e1aa3d592aaff
#
_cell.length_a   1.000
_cell.length_b   1.000
_cell.length_c   1.000
_cell.angle_alpha   90.00
_cell.angle_beta   90.00
_cell.angle_gamma   90.00
#
_symmetry.space_group_name_H-M   'P 1'
#
loop_
_entity.id
_entity.type
_entity.pdbx_description
1 polymer ?
#
loop_
_entity_poly.entity_id
_entity_poly.type
_entity_poly.pdbx_seq_one_letter_code
_entity_poly.pdbx_strand_id
1 'polypeptide(L)'
;MARPIGIYEKATPKHFTWLERLNFAKELGFDFVEMSIDERDERLARLDWSKEERLEIVKAIYETGIRIPSICFSGHRRYPMGSNDPVLEKKSLELMRKCIKLAQDLGVRTIQLAGYDVYYEEKSPQTRERFIKNLRQACDW
;
A
#
# COMPACT_ATOMS: atom_id res chain seq x y z
N MET A 1 22.38 14.06 13.44
CA MET A 1 21.51 12.87 13.52
C MET A 1 21.55 12.14 12.19
N ALA A 2 21.75 10.83 12.19
CA ALA A 2 21.66 10.01 10.98
C ALA A 2 20.21 10.01 10.49
N ARG A 3 20.01 10.04 9.17
CA ARG A 3 18.67 9.91 8.58
C ARG A 3 18.25 8.44 8.61
N PRO A 4 17.00 8.11 8.95
CA PRO A 4 16.54 6.74 8.92
C PRO A 4 16.54 6.19 7.47
N ILE A 5 16.97 4.93 7.34
CA ILE A 5 17.04 4.23 6.05
C ILE A 5 16.06 3.05 6.09
N GLY A 6 15.21 2.95 5.09
CA GLY A 6 14.26 1.86 4.95
C GLY A 6 14.59 0.90 3.82
N ILE A 7 14.04 -0.30 3.92
CA ILE A 7 14.05 -1.29 2.84
C ILE A 7 12.64 -1.49 2.29
N TYR A 8 12.55 -1.57 0.95
CA TYR A 8 11.29 -1.90 0.31
C TYR A 8 11.01 -3.40 0.41
N GLU A 9 9.81 -3.77 0.81
CA GLU A 9 9.42 -5.17 1.03
C GLU A 9 9.84 -6.12 -0.10
N LYS A 10 9.77 -5.67 -1.35
CA LYS A 10 10.12 -6.50 -2.51
C LYS A 10 11.62 -6.83 -2.62
N ALA A 11 12.47 -6.13 -1.90
CA ALA A 11 13.90 -6.41 -1.81
C ALA A 11 14.22 -7.52 -0.79
N THR A 12 13.22 -8.03 -0.08
CA THR A 12 13.37 -9.13 0.89
C THR A 12 12.89 -10.45 0.28
N PRO A 13 13.30 -11.62 0.81
CA PRO A 13 12.82 -12.91 0.34
C PRO A 13 11.29 -13.04 0.35
N LYS A 14 10.74 -13.58 -0.75
CA LYS A 14 9.28 -13.62 -0.94
C LYS A 14 8.55 -14.50 0.09
N HIS A 15 9.19 -15.57 0.52
CA HIS A 15 8.62 -16.55 1.45
C HIS A 15 8.63 -16.12 2.92
N PHE A 16 9.28 -15.01 3.25
CA PHE A 16 9.34 -14.53 4.62
C PHE A 16 7.95 -14.14 5.15
N THR A 17 7.65 -14.57 6.36
CA THR A 17 6.59 -14.00 7.21
C THR A 17 6.92 -12.55 7.53
N TRP A 18 5.98 -11.81 8.08
CA TRP A 18 6.25 -10.43 8.50
C TRP A 18 7.26 -10.36 9.64
N LEU A 19 7.23 -11.29 10.58
CA LEU A 19 8.21 -11.34 11.66
C LEU A 19 9.64 -11.57 11.12
N GLU A 20 9.81 -12.55 10.23
CA GLU A 20 11.10 -12.81 9.59
C GLU A 20 11.59 -11.63 8.77
N ARG A 21 10.70 -10.98 8.03
CA ARG A 21 11.02 -9.80 7.20
C ARG A 21 11.50 -8.62 8.03
N LEU A 22 10.84 -8.33 9.14
CA LEU A 22 11.22 -7.23 10.02
C LEU A 22 12.52 -7.55 10.77
N ASN A 23 12.73 -8.79 11.22
CA ASN A 23 14.01 -9.22 11.78
C ASN A 23 15.16 -9.11 10.78
N PHE A 24 14.95 -9.55 9.54
CA PHE A 24 15.92 -9.41 8.46
C PHE A 24 16.30 -7.95 8.20
N ALA A 25 15.32 -7.05 8.16
CA ALA A 25 15.58 -5.63 8.02
C ALA A 25 16.42 -5.09 9.19
N LYS A 26 16.10 -5.50 10.42
CA LYS A 26 16.84 -5.14 11.63
C LYS A 26 18.30 -5.62 11.60
N GLU A 27 18.52 -6.87 11.23
CA GLU A 27 19.86 -7.48 11.13
C GLU A 27 20.75 -6.77 10.10
N LEU A 28 20.14 -6.28 9.00
CA LEU A 28 20.84 -5.52 7.96
C LEU A 28 21.01 -4.04 8.30
N GLY A 29 20.53 -3.57 9.45
CA GLY A 29 20.67 -2.19 9.90
C GLY A 29 19.68 -1.20 9.28
N PHE A 30 18.56 -1.68 8.73
CA PHE A 30 17.47 -0.81 8.28
C PHE A 30 16.58 -0.38 9.45
N ASP A 31 16.09 0.85 9.40
CA ASP A 31 15.24 1.45 10.43
C ASP A 31 13.75 1.12 10.25
N PHE A 32 13.34 0.77 9.02
CA PHE A 32 11.94 0.48 8.70
C PHE A 32 11.78 -0.33 7.40
N VAL A 33 10.58 -0.90 7.21
CA VAL A 33 10.18 -1.57 5.97
C VAL A 33 9.02 -0.83 5.34
N GLU A 34 9.06 -0.56 4.04
CA GLU A 34 7.90 -0.08 3.27
C GLU A 34 7.11 -1.27 2.72
N MET A 35 5.82 -1.35 3.07
CA MET A 35 4.92 -2.41 2.61
C MET A 35 4.50 -2.18 1.15
N SER A 36 4.34 -3.25 0.39
CA SER A 36 3.88 -3.22 -1.00
C SER A 36 2.49 -3.79 -1.17
N ILE A 37 1.58 -3.00 -1.75
CA ILE A 37 0.29 -3.46 -2.30
C ILE A 37 0.29 -3.13 -3.78
N ASP A 38 0.70 -4.10 -4.61
CA ASP A 38 0.72 -3.94 -6.07
C ASP A 38 -0.50 -4.57 -6.75
N GLU A 39 -0.52 -4.57 -8.08
CA GLU A 39 -1.65 -5.00 -8.90
C GLU A 39 -1.87 -6.52 -8.96
N ARG A 40 -0.99 -7.35 -8.37
CA ARG A 40 -1.12 -8.81 -8.33
C ARG A 40 -2.19 -9.21 -7.33
N ASP A 41 -2.95 -10.26 -7.65
CA ASP A 41 -4.06 -10.72 -6.82
C ASP A 41 -3.61 -11.05 -5.40
N GLU A 42 -2.46 -11.71 -5.21
CA GLU A 42 -1.89 -12.03 -3.90
C GLU A 42 -1.56 -10.79 -3.04
N ARG A 43 -1.20 -9.66 -3.69
CA ARG A 43 -0.92 -8.41 -3.01
C ARG A 43 -2.19 -7.62 -2.73
N LEU A 44 -3.13 -7.62 -3.66
CA LEU A 44 -4.44 -7.00 -3.46
C LEU A 44 -5.25 -7.71 -2.38
N ALA A 45 -5.13 -9.05 -2.28
CA ALA A 45 -5.78 -9.84 -1.22
C ALA A 45 -5.41 -9.39 0.20
N ARG A 46 -4.25 -8.75 0.39
CA ARG A 46 -3.84 -8.17 1.69
C ARG A 46 -4.80 -7.11 2.21
N LEU A 47 -5.51 -6.44 1.32
CA LEU A 47 -6.52 -5.45 1.68
C LEU A 47 -7.73 -6.08 2.39
N ASP A 48 -7.92 -7.39 2.21
CA ASP A 48 -8.99 -8.18 2.80
C ASP A 48 -8.50 -9.07 3.97
N TRP A 49 -7.27 -8.87 4.45
CA TRP A 49 -6.77 -9.57 5.63
C TRP A 49 -7.70 -9.42 6.81
N SER A 50 -7.90 -10.51 7.52
CA SER A 50 -8.67 -10.56 8.76
C SER A 50 -8.04 -9.69 9.85
N LYS A 51 -8.79 -9.47 10.91
CA LYS A 51 -8.28 -8.76 12.08
C LYS A 51 -7.08 -9.50 12.71
N GLU A 52 -7.12 -10.80 12.72
CA GLU A 52 -6.07 -11.68 13.26
C GLU A 52 -4.79 -11.56 12.44
N GLU A 53 -4.88 -11.62 11.10
CA GLU A 53 -3.73 -11.44 10.21
C GLU A 53 -3.08 -10.05 10.36
N ARG A 54 -3.89 -9.00 10.51
CA ARG A 54 -3.38 -7.64 10.77
C ARG A 54 -2.70 -7.55 12.12
N LEU A 55 -3.27 -8.21 13.15
CA LEU A 55 -2.70 -8.23 14.49
C LEU A 55 -1.33 -8.94 14.51
N GLU A 56 -1.12 -10.00 13.73
CA GLU A 56 0.18 -10.65 13.61
C GLU A 56 1.27 -9.69 13.11
N ILE A 57 0.94 -8.80 12.18
CA ILE A 57 1.87 -7.78 11.69
C ILE A 57 2.18 -6.75 12.80
N VAL A 58 1.15 -6.31 13.52
CA VAL A 58 1.32 -5.37 14.65
C VAL A 58 2.21 -5.98 15.73
N LYS A 59 2.02 -7.27 16.06
CA LYS A 59 2.89 -7.99 17.00
C LYS A 59 4.33 -8.05 16.48
N ALA A 60 4.54 -8.38 15.21
CA ALA A 60 5.88 -8.41 14.62
C ALA A 60 6.58 -7.05 14.69
N ILE A 61 5.86 -5.93 14.44
CA ILE A 61 6.38 -4.58 14.60
C ILE A 61 6.82 -4.34 16.05
N TYR A 62 5.98 -4.76 17.00
CA TYR A 62 6.24 -4.56 18.43
C TYR A 62 7.45 -5.38 18.92
N GLU A 63 7.53 -6.66 18.51
CA GLU A 63 8.61 -7.58 18.89
C GLU A 63 9.97 -7.17 18.31
N THR A 64 10.00 -6.72 17.08
CA THR A 64 11.26 -6.37 16.40
C THR A 64 11.70 -4.93 16.65
N GLY A 65 10.76 -4.03 16.94
CA GLY A 65 10.97 -2.59 16.98
C GLY A 65 11.10 -1.93 15.59
N ILE A 66 11.02 -2.72 14.49
CA ILE A 66 11.06 -2.21 13.11
C ILE A 66 9.65 -1.83 12.67
N ARG A 67 9.48 -0.58 12.25
CA ARG A 67 8.18 -0.04 11.84
C ARG A 67 7.87 -0.25 10.36
N ILE A 68 6.59 -0.14 10.03
CA ILE A 68 6.10 -0.03 8.66
C ILE A 68 5.43 1.35 8.54
N PRO A 69 6.18 2.41 8.21
CA PRO A 69 5.65 3.78 8.18
C PRO A 69 4.84 4.09 6.94
N SER A 70 5.02 3.32 5.86
CA SER A 70 4.40 3.59 4.57
C SER A 70 3.96 2.32 3.85
N ILE A 71 2.90 2.47 3.04
CA ILE A 71 2.43 1.50 2.06
C ILE A 71 2.65 2.10 0.68
N CYS A 72 3.44 1.44 -0.18
CA CYS A 72 3.48 1.73 -1.60
C CYS A 72 2.29 1.04 -2.28
N PHE A 73 1.25 1.81 -2.57
CA PHE A 73 0.02 1.31 -3.17
C PHE A 73 0.03 1.52 -4.68
N SER A 74 0.48 0.52 -5.44
CA SER A 74 0.50 0.53 -6.90
C SER A 74 -0.57 -0.37 -7.55
N GLY A 75 -1.53 -0.85 -6.77
CA GLY A 75 -2.70 -1.59 -7.26
C GLY A 75 -3.56 -0.79 -8.24
N HIS A 76 -3.47 0.55 -8.18
CA HIS A 76 -4.11 1.46 -9.12
C HIS A 76 -3.55 1.43 -10.55
N ARG A 77 -2.51 0.65 -10.84
CA ARG A 77 -2.15 0.33 -12.23
C ARG A 77 -3.26 -0.43 -12.93
N ARG A 78 -3.75 -1.49 -12.27
CA ARG A 78 -4.83 -2.35 -12.78
C ARG A 78 -6.20 -1.74 -12.59
N TYR A 79 -6.40 -0.98 -11.52
CA TYR A 79 -7.67 -0.34 -11.15
C TYR A 79 -7.46 1.15 -10.93
N PRO A 80 -7.30 1.96 -12.01
CA PRO A 80 -6.96 3.37 -11.87
C PRO A 80 -8.15 4.22 -11.46
N MET A 81 -7.90 5.21 -10.61
CA MET A 81 -8.93 6.15 -10.14
C MET A 81 -9.49 7.05 -11.26
N GLY A 82 -8.76 7.18 -12.36
CA GLY A 82 -9.18 7.96 -13.52
C GLY A 82 -9.79 7.13 -14.65
N SER A 83 -10.03 5.82 -14.44
CA SER A 83 -10.49 4.91 -15.47
C SER A 83 -11.73 5.40 -16.22
N ASN A 84 -11.77 5.18 -17.54
CA ASN A 84 -12.95 5.39 -18.37
C ASN A 84 -14.01 4.28 -18.17
N ASP A 85 -13.60 3.12 -17.64
CA ASP A 85 -14.51 2.05 -17.26
C ASP A 85 -15.06 2.31 -15.84
N PRO A 86 -16.38 2.52 -15.68
CA PRO A 86 -16.99 2.79 -14.38
C PRO A 86 -16.86 1.60 -13.40
N VAL A 87 -16.67 0.38 -13.90
CA VAL A 87 -16.45 -0.80 -13.05
C VAL A 87 -15.05 -0.74 -12.44
N LEU A 88 -14.04 -0.40 -13.24
CA LEU A 88 -12.67 -0.24 -12.77
C LEU A 88 -12.53 0.97 -11.84
N GLU A 89 -13.18 2.10 -12.17
CA GLU A 89 -13.22 3.28 -11.29
C GLU A 89 -13.83 2.94 -9.93
N LYS A 90 -15.00 2.30 -9.90
CA LYS A 90 -15.65 1.86 -8.65
C LYS A 90 -14.74 0.94 -7.84
N LYS A 91 -14.09 -0.03 -8.52
CA LYS A 91 -13.15 -0.96 -7.87
C LYS A 91 -11.94 -0.23 -7.29
N SER A 92 -11.42 0.78 -7.98
CA SER A 92 -10.28 1.58 -7.48
C SER A 92 -10.61 2.27 -6.16
N LEU A 93 -11.80 2.84 -6.04
CA LEU A 93 -12.27 3.51 -4.83
C LEU A 93 -12.51 2.53 -3.67
N GLU A 94 -13.04 1.35 -3.97
CA GLU A 94 -13.17 0.26 -2.98
C GLU A 94 -11.79 -0.14 -2.42
N LEU A 95 -10.81 -0.38 -3.31
CA LEU A 95 -9.46 -0.76 -2.93
C LEU A 95 -8.78 0.35 -2.12
N MET A 96 -9.00 1.62 -2.48
CA MET A 96 -8.46 2.75 -1.73
C MET A 96 -9.01 2.81 -0.30
N ARG A 97 -10.32 2.63 -0.12
CA ARG A 97 -10.93 2.55 1.23
C ARG A 97 -10.34 1.42 2.06
N LYS A 98 -10.19 0.24 1.45
CA LYS A 98 -9.57 -0.92 2.11
C LYS A 98 -8.10 -0.64 2.48
N CYS A 99 -7.35 0.05 1.61
CA CYS A 99 -5.97 0.42 1.88
C CYS A 99 -5.86 1.42 3.05
N ILE A 100 -6.74 2.42 3.11
CA ILE A 100 -6.84 3.35 4.24
C ILE A 100 -7.14 2.59 5.53
N LYS A 101 -8.12 1.67 5.49
CA LYS A 101 -8.46 0.86 6.66
C LYS A 101 -7.31 -0.03 7.11
N LEU A 102 -6.59 -0.66 6.18
CA LEU A 102 -5.39 -1.44 6.48
C LEU A 102 -4.32 -0.56 7.13
N ALA A 103 -4.08 0.63 6.57
CA ALA A 103 -3.10 1.58 7.12
C ALA A 103 -3.46 1.99 8.56
N GLN A 104 -4.73 2.26 8.84
CA GLN A 104 -5.22 2.57 10.19
C GLN A 104 -4.97 1.42 11.16
N ASP A 105 -5.32 0.19 10.78
CA ASP A 105 -5.20 -0.98 11.63
C ASP A 105 -3.74 -1.35 11.93
N LEU A 106 -2.82 -1.08 11.01
CA LEU A 106 -1.39 -1.32 11.17
C LEU A 106 -0.61 -0.13 11.77
N GLY A 107 -1.26 1.02 11.98
CA GLY A 107 -0.59 2.24 12.43
C GLY A 107 0.32 2.87 11.37
N VAL A 108 0.08 2.58 10.10
CA VAL A 108 0.81 3.16 8.96
C VAL A 108 0.34 4.59 8.71
N ARG A 109 1.27 5.53 8.56
CA ARG A 109 0.94 6.96 8.42
C ARG A 109 0.90 7.47 6.99
N THR A 110 1.52 6.77 6.06
CA THR A 110 1.66 7.23 4.68
C THR A 110 1.22 6.15 3.69
N ILE A 111 0.31 6.49 2.79
CA ILE A 111 0.01 5.69 1.62
C ILE A 111 0.60 6.42 0.42
N GLN A 112 1.62 5.83 -0.20
CA GLN A 112 2.23 6.35 -1.41
C GLN A 112 1.42 5.89 -2.62
N LEU A 113 0.90 6.85 -3.38
CA LEU A 113 0.23 6.61 -4.66
C LEU A 113 1.13 7.03 -5.81
N ALA A 114 1.05 6.32 -6.93
CA ALA A 114 1.66 6.80 -8.16
C ALA A 114 0.81 7.91 -8.78
N GLY A 115 1.46 8.96 -9.30
CA GLY A 115 0.80 10.16 -9.82
C GLY A 115 0.29 10.02 -11.26
N TYR A 116 -0.28 8.87 -11.63
CA TYR A 116 -0.94 8.68 -12.91
C TYR A 116 -2.46 8.53 -12.73
N ASP A 117 -3.21 9.10 -13.66
CA ASP A 117 -4.67 8.99 -13.73
C ASP A 117 -5.12 7.60 -14.21
N VAL A 118 -4.48 7.11 -15.29
CA VAL A 118 -4.61 5.77 -15.85
C VAL A 118 -3.23 5.23 -16.23
N TYR A 119 -3.07 3.91 -16.28
CA TYR A 119 -1.79 3.28 -16.61
C TYR A 119 -1.85 2.48 -17.92
N TYR A 120 -2.85 1.64 -18.10
CA TYR A 120 -3.04 0.81 -19.29
C TYR A 120 -4.11 1.34 -20.25
N GLU A 121 -4.79 2.42 -19.89
CA GLU A 121 -5.79 3.09 -20.72
C GLU A 121 -5.19 4.35 -21.38
N GLU A 122 -5.84 4.83 -22.42
CA GLU A 122 -5.50 6.10 -23.06
C GLU A 122 -5.81 7.27 -22.11
N LYS A 123 -4.84 8.15 -21.97
CA LYS A 123 -4.97 9.36 -21.15
C LYS A 123 -5.76 10.44 -21.85
N SER A 124 -6.58 11.14 -21.09
CA SER A 124 -7.39 12.27 -21.58
C SER A 124 -7.58 13.33 -20.47
N PRO A 125 -8.06 14.53 -20.80
CA PRO A 125 -8.47 15.49 -19.78
C PRO A 125 -9.51 14.90 -18.80
N GLN A 126 -10.43 14.09 -19.28
CA GLN A 126 -11.49 13.47 -18.48
C GLN A 126 -10.94 12.41 -17.51
N THR A 127 -9.94 11.61 -17.89
CA THR A 127 -9.29 10.67 -16.97
C THR A 127 -8.58 11.41 -15.85
N ARG A 128 -7.92 12.52 -16.16
CA ARG A 128 -7.25 13.37 -15.17
C ARG A 128 -8.24 14.04 -14.21
N GLU A 129 -9.33 14.61 -14.72
CA GLU A 129 -10.37 15.23 -13.88
C GLU A 129 -10.98 14.23 -12.91
N ARG A 130 -11.29 13.01 -13.39
CA ARG A 130 -11.83 11.93 -12.59
C ARG A 130 -10.83 11.48 -11.52
N PHE A 131 -9.56 11.32 -11.88
CA PHE A 131 -8.50 11.00 -10.92
C PHE A 131 -8.43 12.05 -9.81
N ILE A 132 -8.41 13.34 -10.15
CA ILE A 132 -8.36 14.43 -9.17
C ILE A 132 -9.59 14.43 -8.25
N LYS A 133 -10.79 14.25 -8.83
CA LYS A 133 -12.04 14.13 -8.07
C LYS A 133 -11.97 12.98 -7.07
N ASN A 134 -11.57 11.79 -7.53
CA ASN A 134 -11.53 10.57 -6.74
C ASN A 134 -10.41 10.62 -5.67
N LEU A 135 -9.27 11.25 -6.00
CA LEU A 135 -8.20 11.47 -5.03
C LEU A 135 -8.64 12.44 -3.91
N ARG A 136 -9.35 13.52 -4.24
CA ARG A 136 -9.92 14.43 -3.23
C ARG A 136 -10.87 13.67 -2.31
N GLN A 137 -11.77 12.87 -2.87
CA GLN A 137 -12.66 12.04 -2.08
C GLN A 137 -11.90 11.06 -1.15
N ALA A 138 -10.79 10.51 -1.61
CA ALA A 138 -9.95 9.63 -0.79
C ALA A 138 -9.25 10.38 0.36
N CYS A 139 -8.97 11.67 0.21
CA CYS A 139 -8.43 12.50 1.29
C CYS A 139 -9.44 12.82 2.39
N ASP A 140 -10.73 12.72 2.10
CA ASP A 140 -11.81 12.96 3.06
C ASP A 140 -12.14 11.72 3.92
N TRP A 141 -11.59 10.56 3.59
CA TRP A 141 -11.79 9.28 4.30
C TRP A 141 -10.77 9.05 5.41
#